data_11935dd010e43e765925945ab6af91c1
#
_entry.id   11935dd010e43e765925945ab6af91c1
#
_cell.length_a   1.000
_cell.length_b   1.000
_cell.length_c   1.000
_cell.angle_alpha   90.00
_cell.angle_beta   90.00
_cell.angle_gamma   90.00
#
_symmetry.space_group_name_H-M   'P 1'
#
loop_
_entity.id
_entity.type
_entity.pdbx_description
1 polymer ?
#
loop_
_entity_poly.entity_id
_entity_poly.type
_entity_poly.pdbx_seq_one_letter_code
_entity_poly.pdbx_strand_id
1 'polypeptide(L)'
;MQRRPVCAIEDLPPGSMKLVQAGKFGVGVYNIDGALYAIANYCSHEGAPLCSGYVGGTNEFAPDLPGQLRHVRAGRVARCPWHQWEFDITTGVNLADPRKRVRTYEVDVADGQVYLIA
;
A
#
# COMPACT_ATOMS: atom_id res chain seq x y z
N MET A 1 3.41 -4.20 20.79
CA MET A 1 3.77 -4.35 19.38
C MET A 1 5.18 -4.92 19.27
N GLN A 2 5.41 -5.73 18.28
CA GLN A 2 6.68 -6.39 18.07
C GLN A 2 7.36 -5.84 16.82
N ARG A 3 8.67 -5.81 16.84
CA ARG A 3 9.51 -5.48 15.72
C ARG A 3 9.83 -6.76 14.97
N ARG A 4 9.27 -6.93 13.76
CA ARG A 4 9.40 -8.16 12.97
C ARG A 4 10.36 -7.94 11.81
N PRO A 5 11.40 -8.77 11.65
CA PRO A 5 12.28 -8.64 10.50
C PRO A 5 11.53 -9.01 9.19
N VAL A 6 11.74 -8.22 8.16
CA VAL A 6 11.12 -8.43 6.85
C VAL A 6 12.15 -8.96 5.85
N CYS A 7 13.16 -8.14 5.55
CA CYS A 7 14.20 -8.47 4.59
C CYS A 7 15.33 -7.44 4.67
N ALA A 8 16.44 -7.71 3.99
CA ALA A 8 17.45 -6.68 3.78
C ALA A 8 16.89 -5.58 2.88
N ILE A 9 17.32 -4.33 3.09
CA ILE A 9 16.81 -3.19 2.32
C ILE A 9 17.07 -3.33 0.82
N GLU A 10 18.17 -3.94 0.42
CA GLU A 10 18.46 -4.18 -1.00
C GLU A 10 17.52 -5.19 -1.64
N ASP A 11 16.80 -6.00 -0.84
CA ASP A 11 15.80 -6.94 -1.35
C ASP A 11 14.42 -6.31 -1.48
N LEU A 12 14.29 -5.03 -1.13
CA LEU A 12 13.05 -4.26 -1.25
C LEU A 12 13.33 -2.96 -2.01
N PRO A 13 13.71 -3.03 -3.30
CA PRO A 13 14.00 -1.82 -4.08
C PRO A 13 12.73 -1.02 -4.35
N PRO A 14 12.87 0.26 -4.78
CA PRO A 14 11.71 1.07 -5.14
C PRO A 14 10.81 0.37 -6.16
N GLY A 15 9.50 0.42 -5.91
CA GLY A 15 8.50 -0.24 -6.75
C GLY A 15 8.22 -1.69 -6.37
N SER A 16 8.86 -2.23 -5.33
CA SER A 16 8.65 -3.61 -4.89
C SER A 16 7.84 -3.69 -3.59
N MET A 17 7.40 -4.90 -3.27
CA MET A 17 6.59 -5.20 -2.10
C MET A 17 6.95 -6.57 -1.55
N LYS A 18 6.86 -6.73 -0.23
CA LYS A 18 6.95 -8.02 0.46
C LYS A 18 5.71 -8.24 1.31
N LEU A 19 5.17 -9.45 1.25
CA LEU A 19 4.07 -9.85 2.12
C LEU A 19 4.64 -10.51 3.37
N VAL A 20 4.23 -10.02 4.53
CA VAL A 20 4.75 -10.47 5.83
C VAL A 20 3.63 -11.18 6.59
N GLN A 21 3.96 -12.31 7.20
CA GLN A 21 3.03 -13.02 8.08
C GLN A 21 2.94 -12.27 9.41
N ALA A 22 1.89 -11.48 9.56
CA ALA A 22 1.60 -10.73 10.77
C ALA A 22 0.09 -10.61 10.91
N GLY A 23 -0.45 -10.98 12.06
CA GLY A 23 -1.89 -11.05 12.25
C GLY A 23 -2.55 -12.14 11.42
N LYS A 24 -3.86 -12.02 11.23
CA LYS A 24 -4.66 -13.06 10.58
C LYS A 24 -4.48 -13.08 9.05
N PHE A 25 -4.31 -11.92 8.45
CA PHE A 25 -4.34 -11.77 6.99
C PHE A 25 -2.99 -11.44 6.38
N GLY A 26 -2.01 -11.11 7.20
CA GLY A 26 -0.70 -10.62 6.74
C GLY A 26 -0.70 -9.12 6.52
N VAL A 27 0.49 -8.62 6.22
CA VAL A 27 0.76 -7.19 5.99
C VAL A 27 1.65 -7.06 4.76
N GLY A 28 1.32 -6.15 3.86
CA GLY A 28 2.18 -5.83 2.73
C GLY A 28 3.09 -4.66 3.07
N VAL A 29 4.38 -4.82 2.84
CA VAL A 29 5.39 -3.77 3.03
C VAL A 29 5.85 -3.31 1.65
N TYR A 30 5.72 -2.01 1.39
CA TYR A 30 5.94 -1.40 0.08
C TYR A 30 7.08 -0.39 0.12
N ASN A 31 7.91 -0.40 -0.91
CA ASN A 31 8.86 0.67 -1.16
C ASN A 31 8.30 1.55 -2.28
N ILE A 32 7.96 2.78 -1.94
CA ILE A 32 7.41 3.77 -2.88
C ILE A 32 8.42 4.92 -2.97
N ASP A 33 9.17 4.95 -4.05
CA ASP A 33 10.18 5.99 -4.32
C ASP A 33 11.21 6.16 -3.18
N GLY A 34 11.56 5.06 -2.51
CA GLY A 34 12.53 5.06 -1.43
C GLY A 34 11.93 5.18 -0.03
N ALA A 35 10.67 5.49 0.10
CA ALA A 35 9.96 5.52 1.39
C ALA A 35 9.20 4.21 1.60
N LEU A 36 9.20 3.70 2.83
CA LEU A 36 8.59 2.42 3.15
C LEU A 36 7.25 2.62 3.86
N TYR A 37 6.26 1.84 3.42
CA TYR A 37 4.89 1.86 3.96
C TYR A 37 4.38 0.45 4.14
N ALA A 38 3.47 0.25 5.07
CA ALA A 38 2.87 -1.06 5.29
C ALA A 38 1.36 -0.93 5.52
N ILE A 39 0.59 -1.79 4.86
CA ILE A 39 -0.85 -1.86 5.00
C ILE A 39 -1.29 -3.29 5.23
N ALA A 40 -2.43 -3.46 5.91
CA ALA A 40 -3.02 -4.77 6.12
C ALA A 40 -3.42 -5.40 4.78
N ASN A 41 -3.20 -6.71 4.65
CA ASN A 41 -3.61 -7.48 3.48
C ASN A 41 -5.09 -7.86 3.58
N TYR A 42 -5.94 -6.84 3.76
CA TYR A 42 -7.36 -7.03 4.00
C TYR A 42 -8.12 -5.82 3.49
N CYS A 43 -8.94 -6.03 2.46
CA CYS A 43 -9.81 -4.97 1.97
C CYS A 43 -10.97 -4.76 2.96
N SER A 44 -11.17 -3.53 3.41
CA SER A 44 -12.22 -3.20 4.38
C SER A 44 -13.62 -3.41 3.85
N HIS A 45 -13.80 -3.62 2.53
CA HIS A 45 -15.09 -3.89 1.92
C HIS A 45 -15.56 -5.33 2.19
N GLU A 46 -14.81 -6.33 1.71
CA GLU A 46 -15.22 -7.73 1.82
C GLU A 46 -14.08 -8.68 2.24
N GLY A 47 -13.00 -8.15 2.77
CA GLY A 47 -11.89 -8.96 3.26
C GLY A 47 -11.01 -9.58 2.18
N ALA A 48 -11.05 -9.05 0.95
CA ALA A 48 -10.16 -9.52 -0.10
C ALA A 48 -8.69 -9.28 0.23
N PRO A 49 -7.77 -10.10 -0.30
CA PRO A 49 -6.33 -9.92 -0.07
C PRO A 49 -5.81 -8.71 -0.85
N LEU A 50 -5.91 -7.53 -0.25
CA LEU A 50 -5.62 -6.25 -0.89
C LEU A 50 -4.21 -6.17 -1.47
N CYS A 51 -3.22 -6.71 -0.75
CA CYS A 51 -1.82 -6.63 -1.16
C CYS A 51 -1.46 -7.56 -2.32
N SER A 52 -2.33 -8.49 -2.70
CA SER A 52 -2.13 -9.34 -3.88
C SER A 52 -2.84 -8.79 -5.12
N GLY A 53 -3.50 -7.64 -5.00
CA GLY A 53 -4.14 -6.98 -6.11
C GLY A 53 -3.18 -6.08 -6.88
N TYR A 54 -3.77 -5.26 -7.76
CA TYR A 54 -3.03 -4.33 -8.59
C TYR A 54 -2.45 -3.17 -7.76
N VAL A 55 -1.22 -2.78 -8.09
CA VAL A 55 -0.59 -1.58 -7.56
C VAL A 55 -0.28 -0.63 -8.71
N GLY A 56 -0.73 0.61 -8.59
CA GLY A 56 -0.51 1.60 -9.65
C GLY A 56 -0.96 2.97 -9.18
N GLY A 57 -1.55 3.72 -10.07
CA GLY A 57 -2.13 5.03 -9.78
C GLY A 57 -3.62 5.04 -10.05
N THR A 58 -4.18 6.21 -10.05
CA THR A 58 -5.58 6.44 -10.42
C THR A 58 -5.67 7.59 -11.41
N ASN A 59 -6.84 7.76 -12.04
CA ASN A 59 -7.08 8.85 -12.96
C ASN A 59 -7.99 9.89 -12.31
N GLU A 60 -7.70 11.16 -12.58
CA GLU A 60 -8.58 12.26 -12.17
C GLU A 60 -8.76 13.23 -13.33
N PHE A 61 -9.82 14.04 -13.28
CA PHE A 61 -10.02 15.08 -14.29
C PHE A 61 -8.93 16.14 -14.16
N ALA A 62 -8.31 16.47 -15.30
CA ALA A 62 -7.34 17.57 -15.35
C ALA A 62 -8.09 18.89 -15.20
N PRO A 63 -7.80 19.72 -14.16
CA PRO A 63 -8.57 20.93 -13.92
C PRO A 63 -8.40 22.00 -14.98
N ASP A 64 -7.29 21.96 -15.71
CA ASP A 64 -6.93 22.92 -16.77
C ASP A 64 -7.23 22.42 -18.18
N LEU A 65 -7.70 21.16 -18.33
CA LEU A 65 -7.99 20.54 -19.62
C LEU A 65 -9.34 19.83 -19.55
N PRO A 66 -10.45 20.56 -19.72
CA PRO A 66 -11.79 19.99 -19.59
C PRO A 66 -12.00 18.75 -20.48
N GLY A 67 -12.60 17.72 -19.89
CA GLY A 67 -12.86 16.46 -20.57
C GLY A 67 -11.68 15.52 -20.67
N GLN A 68 -10.51 15.89 -20.15
CA GLN A 68 -9.33 15.04 -20.14
C GLN A 68 -9.02 14.51 -18.74
N LEU A 69 -8.43 13.30 -18.71
CA LEU A 69 -7.99 12.67 -17.48
C LEU A 69 -6.47 12.70 -17.41
N ARG A 70 -5.94 12.78 -16.20
CA ARG A 70 -4.53 12.57 -15.97
C ARG A 70 -4.33 11.44 -14.96
N HIS A 71 -3.24 10.71 -15.14
CA HIS A 71 -2.87 9.63 -14.24
C HIS A 71 -2.05 10.20 -13.08
N VAL A 72 -2.50 9.92 -11.86
CA VAL A 72 -1.88 10.44 -10.63
C VAL A 72 -1.57 9.31 -9.66
N ARG A 73 -0.73 9.58 -8.66
CA ARG A 73 -0.38 8.63 -7.57
C ARG A 73 0.23 7.33 -8.09
N ALA A 74 1.00 7.37 -9.17
CA ALA A 74 1.62 6.18 -9.74
C ALA A 74 2.45 5.42 -8.68
N GLY A 75 2.21 4.11 -8.56
CA GLY A 75 2.88 3.26 -7.58
C GLY A 75 2.40 3.40 -6.15
N ARG A 76 1.41 4.26 -5.87
CA ARG A 76 0.95 4.57 -4.51
C ARG A 76 -0.44 4.03 -4.19
N VAL A 77 -1.13 3.44 -5.16
CA VAL A 77 -2.50 2.99 -5.02
C VAL A 77 -2.56 1.47 -5.08
N ALA A 78 -3.14 0.84 -4.05
CA ALA A 78 -3.45 -0.58 -4.05
C ALA A 78 -4.93 -0.74 -4.45
N ARG A 79 -5.18 -1.59 -5.44
CA ARG A 79 -6.53 -1.86 -5.93
C ARG A 79 -6.98 -3.24 -5.48
N CYS A 80 -8.13 -3.29 -4.78
CA CYS A 80 -8.71 -4.54 -4.31
C CYS A 80 -9.04 -5.44 -5.50
N PRO A 81 -8.61 -6.73 -5.49
CA PRO A 81 -8.83 -7.62 -6.64
C PRO A 81 -10.30 -7.99 -6.87
N TRP A 82 -11.17 -7.86 -5.84
CA TRP A 82 -12.56 -8.29 -5.99
C TRP A 82 -13.47 -7.20 -6.57
N HIS A 83 -13.38 -5.96 -6.03
CA HIS A 83 -14.28 -4.87 -6.43
C HIS A 83 -13.55 -3.63 -6.90
N GLN A 84 -12.23 -3.72 -7.05
CA GLN A 84 -11.37 -2.66 -7.54
C GLN A 84 -11.45 -1.37 -6.71
N TRP A 85 -11.73 -1.49 -5.42
CA TRP A 85 -11.60 -0.37 -4.49
C TRP A 85 -10.14 0.06 -4.43
N GLU A 86 -9.92 1.37 -4.46
CA GLU A 86 -8.59 1.94 -4.49
C GLU A 86 -8.24 2.58 -3.15
N PHE A 87 -7.09 2.21 -2.62
CA PHE A 87 -6.57 2.76 -1.37
C PHE A 87 -5.20 3.37 -1.61
N ASP A 88 -4.97 4.56 -1.03
CA ASP A 88 -3.63 5.16 -1.02
C ASP A 88 -2.78 4.38 -0.02
N ILE A 89 -1.71 3.74 -0.49
CA ILE A 89 -0.84 2.91 0.36
C ILE A 89 -0.18 3.78 1.44
N THR A 90 0.12 5.03 1.15
CA THR A 90 0.83 5.91 2.08
C THR A 90 -0.03 6.37 3.25
N THR A 91 -1.34 6.35 3.12
CA THR A 91 -2.29 6.81 4.16
C THR A 91 -3.28 5.75 4.61
N GLY A 92 -3.51 4.72 3.80
CA GLY A 92 -4.53 3.70 4.03
C GLY A 92 -5.95 4.16 3.70
N VAL A 93 -6.11 5.33 3.10
CA VAL A 93 -7.43 5.94 2.86
C VAL A 93 -7.98 5.52 1.49
N ASN A 94 -9.26 5.13 1.43
CA ASN A 94 -9.96 4.84 0.19
C ASN A 94 -10.13 6.14 -0.62
N LEU A 95 -9.80 6.09 -1.92
CA LEU A 95 -9.80 7.29 -2.76
C LEU A 95 -11.20 7.81 -3.07
N ALA A 96 -12.20 6.92 -3.09
CA ALA A 96 -13.59 7.30 -3.38
C ALA A 96 -14.34 7.70 -2.10
N ASP A 97 -14.04 7.06 -0.97
CA ASP A 97 -14.72 7.31 0.31
C ASP A 97 -13.69 7.34 1.44
N PRO A 98 -13.28 8.54 1.89
CA PRO A 98 -12.25 8.66 2.93
C PRO A 98 -12.64 8.06 4.29
N ARG A 99 -13.91 7.72 4.50
CA ARG A 99 -14.36 7.03 5.72
C ARG A 99 -13.98 5.55 5.72
N LYS A 100 -13.70 4.99 4.55
CA LYS A 100 -13.23 3.61 4.38
C LYS A 100 -11.72 3.62 4.42
N ARG A 101 -11.14 2.83 5.30
CA ARG A 101 -9.68 2.82 5.50
C ARG A 101 -9.18 1.40 5.66
N VAL A 102 -7.92 1.19 5.31
CA VAL A 102 -7.18 -0.01 5.64
C VAL A 102 -6.17 0.34 6.73
N ARG A 103 -5.90 -0.59 7.64
CA ARG A 103 -4.94 -0.37 8.72
C ARG A 103 -3.54 -0.21 8.14
N THR A 104 -2.82 0.82 8.62
CA THR A 104 -1.42 1.03 8.30
C THR A 104 -0.54 0.64 9.49
N TYR A 105 0.74 0.34 9.19
CA TYR A 105 1.72 -0.06 10.20
C TYR A 105 2.99 0.75 9.98
N GLU A 106 3.76 0.93 11.04
CA GLU A 106 5.08 1.54 10.94
C GLU A 106 6.10 0.55 10.38
N VAL A 107 7.04 1.08 9.62
CA VAL A 107 8.17 0.34 9.09
C VAL A 107 9.44 1.04 9.54
N ASP A 108 10.41 0.27 10.02
CA ASP A 108 11.68 0.77 10.49
C ASP A 108 12.82 0.14 9.71
N VAL A 109 13.91 0.88 9.54
CA VAL A 109 15.13 0.36 8.90
C VAL A 109 16.29 0.60 9.85
N ALA A 110 17.03 -0.45 10.15
CA ALA A 110 18.20 -0.38 11.00
C ALA A 110 19.28 -1.32 10.46
N ASP A 111 20.49 -0.81 10.31
CA ASP A 111 21.65 -1.57 9.84
C ASP A 111 21.38 -2.31 8.52
N GLY A 112 20.66 -1.66 7.60
CA GLY A 112 20.32 -2.24 6.30
C GLY A 112 19.22 -3.30 6.33
N GLN A 113 18.55 -3.47 7.46
CA GLN A 113 17.44 -4.43 7.64
C GLN A 113 16.12 -3.73 7.80
N VAL A 114 15.10 -4.19 7.10
CA VAL A 114 13.72 -3.69 7.19
C VAL A 114 12.97 -4.45 8.28
N TYR A 115 12.27 -3.70 9.12
CA TYR A 115 11.43 -4.26 10.19
C TYR A 115 10.01 -3.71 10.10
N LEU A 116 9.04 -4.57 10.34
CA LEU A 116 7.64 -4.20 10.50
C LEU A 116 7.32 -4.09 11.99
N ILE A 117 6.66 -3.00 12.37
CA ILE A 117 6.19 -2.80 13.75
C ILE A 117 4.72 -3.22 13.79
N ALA A 118 4.47 -4.40 14.29
CA ALA A 118 3.11 -4.96 14.30
C ALA A 118 2.80 -5.76 15.56
#